data_36ebcbcc4bdf45a3f7d91410e59ff45a
#
_entry.id   36ebcbcc4bdf45a3f7d91410e59ff45a
#
_cell.length_a   1.000
_cell.length_b   1.000
_cell.length_c   1.000
_cell.angle_alpha   90.00
_cell.angle_beta   90.00
_cell.angle_gamma   90.00
#
_symmetry.space_group_name_H-M   'P 1'
#
loop_
_entity.id
_entity.type
_entity.pdbx_description
1 polymer ?
#
loop_
_entity_poly.entity_id
_entity_poly.type
_entity_poly.pdbx_seq_one_letter_code
_entity_poly.pdbx_strand_id
1 'polypeptide(L)'
;MYTADTWPISCKMNFGNKAADGTPLNEAAASEWADHIEQVMALGYKAIDPIDDWVNISTMSSQKFAEFKKLIASYELAVPGVSFGRRSPVDKAHGEEYVQRMHVALDRAAELGAHILNVGFMQDLTPAQEKAQWFWYADGHKDSVELRPLAIERIREVADHAAQNGMEIALEMYEDTYLGTAEDAVAFVKDCDHAAVGINPDIGNLIRLHRPMPGYQEMFDLVLPYANYWHIKNYIRDEDPSTGAYFSAPAPLETGWINYRSIIRQALRLGYRGVFQTEHYGGDWLGVGATNAKYIRSVLRDSQKLFME
;
A
#
# COMPACT_ATOMS: atom_id res chain seq x y z
N MET A 1 9.19 9.95 -18.82
CA MET A 1 7.72 10.24 -18.81
C MET A 1 7.00 8.95 -19.16
N TYR A 2 5.96 8.56 -18.42
CA TYR A 2 5.20 7.34 -18.68
C TYR A 2 4.19 7.55 -19.82
N THR A 3 3.99 6.52 -20.62
CA THR A 3 2.80 6.39 -21.47
C THR A 3 1.72 5.60 -20.71
N ALA A 4 0.51 5.53 -21.27
CA ALA A 4 -0.54 4.69 -20.69
C ALA A 4 -0.11 3.22 -20.57
N ASP A 5 0.71 2.73 -21.50
CA ASP A 5 1.15 1.32 -21.54
C ASP A 5 2.38 1.05 -20.65
N THR A 6 3.21 2.06 -20.41
CA THR A 6 4.41 1.95 -19.58
C THR A 6 4.23 2.46 -18.15
N TRP A 7 3.05 3.01 -17.81
CA TRP A 7 2.77 3.47 -16.44
C TRP A 7 2.91 2.29 -15.46
N PRO A 8 3.66 2.44 -14.36
CA PRO A 8 3.84 1.37 -13.41
C PRO A 8 2.53 1.02 -12.70
N ILE A 9 2.06 -0.21 -12.90
CA ILE A 9 0.95 -0.82 -12.16
C ILE A 9 1.50 -2.09 -11.56
N SER A 10 1.63 -2.12 -10.23
CA SER A 10 2.17 -3.25 -9.49
C SER A 10 1.08 -4.12 -8.87
N CYS A 11 1.42 -5.37 -8.64
CA CYS A 11 0.61 -6.32 -7.89
C CYS A 11 1.08 -6.33 -6.44
N LYS A 12 0.18 -6.12 -5.49
CA LYS A 12 0.45 -6.46 -4.08
C LYS A 12 0.55 -7.98 -3.96
N MET A 13 1.68 -8.47 -3.45
CA MET A 13 1.96 -9.91 -3.33
C MET A 13 1.26 -10.50 -2.10
N ASN A 14 -0.02 -10.80 -2.21
CA ASN A 14 -0.87 -11.20 -1.08
C ASN A 14 -0.98 -12.73 -0.90
N PHE A 15 0.13 -13.45 -1.09
CA PHE A 15 0.19 -14.91 -0.96
C PHE A 15 0.32 -15.43 0.48
N GLY A 16 0.49 -14.55 1.46
CA GLY A 16 0.86 -14.90 2.83
C GLY A 16 2.36 -15.17 2.95
N ASN A 17 2.83 -15.40 4.18
CA ASN A 17 4.25 -15.45 4.52
C ASN A 17 4.80 -16.86 4.73
N LYS A 18 4.06 -17.91 4.35
CA LYS A 18 4.43 -19.31 4.49
C LYS A 18 4.24 -20.09 3.20
N ALA A 19 5.19 -20.97 2.90
CA ALA A 19 5.05 -21.99 1.88
C ALA A 19 4.02 -23.06 2.28
N ALA A 20 3.65 -23.93 1.34
CA ALA A 20 2.64 -24.97 1.58
C ALA A 20 3.01 -25.96 2.70
N ASP A 21 4.30 -26.18 2.93
CA ASP A 21 4.83 -27.03 4.01
C ASP A 21 4.93 -26.30 5.37
N GLY A 22 4.55 -25.02 5.43
CA GLY A 22 4.63 -24.17 6.62
C GLY A 22 5.96 -23.45 6.83
N THR A 23 6.95 -23.63 5.97
CA THR A 23 8.22 -22.91 6.03
C THR A 23 7.97 -21.40 5.80
N PRO A 24 8.54 -20.50 6.63
CA PRO A 24 8.48 -19.07 6.36
C PRO A 24 9.06 -18.74 4.97
N LEU A 25 8.37 -17.91 4.18
CA LEU A 25 8.83 -17.58 2.82
C LEU A 25 10.19 -16.89 2.81
N ASN A 26 10.57 -16.19 3.87
CA ASN A 26 11.91 -15.62 3.98
C ASN A 26 13.04 -16.68 3.97
N GLU A 27 12.72 -17.93 4.31
CA GLU A 27 13.66 -19.06 4.39
C GLU A 27 13.41 -20.11 3.31
N ALA A 28 12.29 -19.98 2.59
CA ALA A 28 11.88 -20.93 1.57
C ALA A 28 12.87 -21.05 0.40
N ALA A 29 12.76 -22.11 -0.39
CA ALA A 29 13.49 -22.26 -1.63
C ALA A 29 13.07 -21.20 -2.65
N ALA A 30 14.00 -20.78 -3.51
CA ALA A 30 13.69 -19.78 -4.55
C ALA A 30 12.56 -20.22 -5.51
N SER A 31 12.30 -21.52 -5.62
CA SER A 31 11.17 -22.07 -6.39
C SER A 31 9.81 -21.65 -5.86
N GLU A 32 9.66 -21.46 -4.53
CA GLU A 32 8.40 -20.98 -3.94
C GLU A 32 8.12 -19.51 -4.33
N TRP A 33 9.16 -18.68 -4.32
CA TRP A 33 9.02 -17.30 -4.81
C TRP A 33 8.75 -17.24 -6.31
N ALA A 34 9.44 -18.12 -7.08
CA ALA A 34 9.27 -18.21 -8.52
C ALA A 34 7.84 -18.58 -8.89
N ASP A 35 7.23 -19.59 -8.25
CA ASP A 35 5.85 -19.98 -8.48
C ASP A 35 4.86 -18.81 -8.30
N HIS A 36 5.00 -18.05 -7.20
CA HIS A 36 4.16 -16.87 -6.97
C HIS A 36 4.39 -15.79 -8.04
N ILE A 37 5.64 -15.53 -8.42
CA ILE A 37 5.98 -14.55 -9.45
C ILE A 37 5.40 -14.97 -10.81
N GLU A 38 5.52 -16.22 -11.18
CA GLU A 38 5.00 -16.75 -12.46
C GLU A 38 3.48 -16.65 -12.55
N GLN A 39 2.75 -16.91 -11.45
CA GLN A 39 1.30 -16.68 -11.39
C GLN A 39 0.92 -15.22 -11.66
N VAL A 40 1.65 -14.28 -11.06
CA VAL A 40 1.43 -12.83 -11.24
C VAL A 40 1.75 -12.41 -12.68
N MET A 41 2.87 -12.88 -13.23
CA MET A 41 3.27 -12.58 -14.61
C MET A 41 2.33 -13.18 -15.65
N ALA A 42 1.79 -14.39 -15.42
CA ALA A 42 0.81 -15.03 -16.28
C ALA A 42 -0.47 -14.19 -16.45
N LEU A 43 -0.79 -13.34 -15.49
CA LEU A 43 -1.91 -12.40 -15.55
C LEU A 43 -1.55 -11.03 -16.16
N GLY A 44 -0.30 -10.86 -16.59
CA GLY A 44 0.16 -9.71 -17.36
C GLY A 44 0.81 -8.59 -16.53
N TYR A 45 1.08 -8.82 -15.27
CA TYR A 45 1.85 -7.86 -14.47
C TYR A 45 3.33 -7.86 -14.88
N LYS A 46 3.94 -6.69 -14.81
CA LYS A 46 5.37 -6.45 -15.04
C LYS A 46 6.03 -5.78 -13.83
N ALA A 47 5.27 -5.58 -12.78
CA ALA A 47 5.74 -4.99 -11.54
C ALA A 47 5.02 -5.63 -10.35
N ILE A 48 5.75 -5.77 -9.25
CA ILE A 48 5.23 -6.26 -7.97
C ILE A 48 5.58 -5.30 -6.84
N ASP A 49 4.84 -5.41 -5.75
CA ASP A 49 5.18 -4.87 -4.46
C ASP A 49 5.39 -6.03 -3.47
N PRO A 50 6.65 -6.33 -3.11
CA PRO A 50 6.95 -7.30 -2.08
C PRO A 50 6.56 -6.74 -0.72
N ILE A 51 5.33 -7.03 -0.30
CA ILE A 51 4.86 -6.68 1.03
C ILE A 51 5.44 -7.65 2.07
N ASP A 52 5.70 -7.16 3.27
CA ASP A 52 6.31 -7.96 4.35
C ASP A 52 5.41 -9.10 4.87
N ASP A 53 4.12 -9.11 4.51
CA ASP A 53 3.22 -10.26 4.69
C ASP A 53 3.44 -11.38 3.67
N TRP A 54 4.24 -11.17 2.63
CA TRP A 54 4.71 -12.19 1.68
C TRP A 54 6.19 -12.52 1.96
N VAL A 55 7.08 -11.58 1.63
CA VAL A 55 8.50 -11.68 1.93
C VAL A 55 8.96 -10.42 2.65
N ASN A 56 9.40 -10.56 3.87
CA ASN A 56 9.92 -9.44 4.63
C ASN A 56 11.41 -9.22 4.31
N ILE A 57 11.67 -8.35 3.35
CA ILE A 57 13.05 -8.07 2.92
C ILE A 57 13.93 -7.54 4.06
N SER A 58 13.36 -6.87 5.08
CA SER A 58 14.13 -6.33 6.21
C SER A 58 14.69 -7.41 7.14
N THR A 59 14.06 -8.59 7.17
CA THR A 59 14.44 -9.70 8.08
C THR A 59 15.09 -10.88 7.37
N MET A 60 15.12 -10.92 6.04
CA MET A 60 15.84 -11.93 5.30
C MET A 60 17.32 -11.97 5.69
N SER A 61 17.98 -13.13 5.68
CA SER A 61 19.43 -13.20 5.70
C SER A 61 20.01 -12.54 4.44
N SER A 62 21.25 -12.06 4.51
CA SER A 62 21.92 -11.45 3.34
C SER A 62 22.01 -12.43 2.17
N GLN A 63 22.18 -13.73 2.45
CA GLN A 63 22.21 -14.77 1.43
C GLN A 63 20.84 -14.90 0.76
N LYS A 64 19.75 -15.00 1.54
CA LYS A 64 18.38 -15.12 1.01
C LYS A 64 17.96 -13.88 0.23
N PHE A 65 18.32 -12.71 0.71
CA PHE A 65 18.06 -11.47 -0.02
C PHE A 65 18.81 -11.43 -1.36
N ALA A 66 20.08 -11.87 -1.42
CA ALA A 66 20.82 -11.97 -2.67
C ALA A 66 20.20 -12.98 -3.66
N GLU A 67 19.68 -14.13 -3.15
CA GLU A 67 18.94 -15.10 -3.95
C GLU A 67 17.64 -14.48 -4.51
N PHE A 68 16.87 -13.78 -3.66
CA PHE A 68 15.63 -13.10 -4.05
C PHE A 68 15.88 -12.02 -5.10
N LYS A 69 16.86 -11.13 -4.88
CA LYS A 69 17.25 -10.09 -5.83
C LYS A 69 17.63 -10.67 -7.19
N LYS A 70 18.44 -11.75 -7.20
CA LYS A 70 18.82 -12.44 -8.44
C LYS A 70 17.60 -13.02 -9.16
N LEU A 71 16.66 -13.59 -8.42
CA LEU A 71 15.43 -14.14 -8.97
C LEU A 71 14.58 -13.04 -9.63
N ILE A 72 14.32 -11.92 -8.92
CA ILE A 72 13.56 -10.77 -9.47
C ILE A 72 14.21 -10.28 -10.77
N ALA A 73 15.53 -10.12 -10.79
CA ALA A 73 16.25 -9.68 -11.97
C ALA A 73 16.14 -10.67 -13.15
N SER A 74 16.05 -11.99 -12.87
CA SER A 74 15.94 -13.01 -13.93
C SER A 74 14.59 -13.00 -14.65
N TYR A 75 13.54 -12.45 -14.01
CA TYR A 75 12.20 -12.28 -14.60
C TYR A 75 12.01 -10.89 -15.25
N GLU A 76 13.02 -10.01 -15.21
CA GLU A 76 12.89 -8.61 -15.66
C GLU A 76 11.72 -7.88 -15.02
N LEU A 77 11.41 -8.25 -13.76
CA LEU A 77 10.27 -7.76 -13.02
C LEU A 77 10.64 -6.47 -12.28
N ALA A 78 9.85 -5.43 -12.44
CA ALA A 78 10.06 -4.18 -11.72
C ALA A 78 9.54 -4.26 -10.27
N VAL A 79 10.25 -3.62 -9.34
CA VAL A 79 9.82 -3.42 -7.96
C VAL A 79 9.80 -1.91 -7.70
N PRO A 80 8.75 -1.19 -8.13
CA PRO A 80 8.73 0.27 -8.02
C PRO A 80 8.50 0.78 -6.60
N GLY A 81 7.97 -0.04 -5.71
CA GLY A 81 7.76 0.23 -4.30
C GLY A 81 7.77 -1.05 -3.48
N VAL A 82 8.01 -0.90 -2.19
CA VAL A 82 7.96 -1.97 -1.19
C VAL A 82 7.05 -1.53 -0.06
N SER A 83 6.09 -2.37 0.31
CA SER A 83 5.18 -2.09 1.42
C SER A 83 5.64 -2.77 2.70
N PHE A 84 5.76 -1.96 3.75
CA PHE A 84 6.11 -2.36 5.10
C PHE A 84 4.83 -2.30 5.95
N GLY A 85 4.18 -3.46 6.14
CA GLY A 85 2.86 -3.57 6.77
C GLY A 85 2.91 -3.33 8.28
N ARG A 86 1.95 -3.77 9.00
CA ARG A 86 1.66 -3.66 10.45
C ARG A 86 2.88 -3.54 11.37
N ARG A 87 3.66 -2.47 11.21
CA ARG A 87 4.93 -2.18 11.90
C ARG A 87 4.99 -0.71 12.27
N SER A 88 4.05 -0.28 13.15
CA SER A 88 4.00 1.10 13.59
C SER A 88 5.32 1.54 14.23
N PRO A 89 5.95 2.63 13.75
CA PRO A 89 7.19 3.11 14.34
C PRO A 89 7.01 3.61 15.79
N VAL A 90 5.80 3.71 16.30
CA VAL A 90 5.49 4.09 17.68
C VAL A 90 4.80 2.95 18.45
N ASP A 91 4.92 1.71 17.98
CA ASP A 91 4.52 0.56 18.78
C ASP A 91 5.23 0.56 20.14
N LYS A 92 4.49 0.27 21.21
CA LYS A 92 5.02 0.38 22.58
C LYS A 92 6.15 -0.61 22.88
N ALA A 93 6.10 -1.79 22.27
CA ALA A 93 7.07 -2.85 22.52
C ALA A 93 8.18 -2.89 21.47
N HIS A 94 7.87 -2.57 20.23
CA HIS A 94 8.73 -2.84 19.08
C HIS A 94 9.01 -1.60 18.19
N GLY A 95 8.51 -0.41 18.54
CA GLY A 95 8.60 0.75 17.67
C GLY A 95 10.03 1.11 17.25
N GLU A 96 11.00 1.04 18.17
CA GLU A 96 12.41 1.26 17.87
C GLU A 96 12.96 0.19 16.91
N GLU A 97 12.65 -1.08 17.16
CA GLU A 97 13.00 -2.18 16.26
C GLU A 97 12.41 -1.98 14.87
N TYR A 98 11.17 -1.52 14.77
CA TYR A 98 10.52 -1.28 13.48
C TYR A 98 11.16 -0.12 12.70
N VAL A 99 11.60 0.95 13.38
CA VAL A 99 12.39 2.01 12.74
C VAL A 99 13.69 1.44 12.16
N GLN A 100 14.43 0.63 12.93
CA GLN A 100 15.66 -0.01 12.43
C GLN A 100 15.38 -0.94 11.24
N ARG A 101 14.27 -1.66 11.26
CA ARG A 101 13.84 -2.51 10.14
C ARG A 101 13.45 -1.68 8.91
N MET A 102 12.84 -0.50 9.09
CA MET A 102 12.56 0.43 7.98
C MET A 102 13.85 0.89 7.29
N HIS A 103 14.90 1.19 8.05
CA HIS A 103 16.21 1.52 7.48
C HIS A 103 16.78 0.37 6.64
N VAL A 104 16.74 -0.86 7.14
CA VAL A 104 17.17 -2.05 6.37
C VAL A 104 16.29 -2.28 5.15
N ALA A 105 14.97 -2.05 5.27
CA ALA A 105 14.05 -2.18 4.16
C ALA A 105 14.33 -1.16 3.06
N LEU A 106 14.66 0.10 3.42
CA LEU A 106 15.05 1.14 2.47
C LEU A 106 16.29 0.75 1.66
N ASP A 107 17.36 0.32 2.33
CA ASP A 107 18.59 -0.10 1.64
C ASP A 107 18.32 -1.24 0.65
N ARG A 108 17.56 -2.25 1.09
CA ARG A 108 17.23 -3.39 0.25
C ARG A 108 16.22 -3.07 -0.85
N ALA A 109 15.28 -2.19 -0.59
CA ALA A 109 14.34 -1.71 -1.61
C ALA A 109 15.08 -0.92 -2.70
N ALA A 110 16.03 -0.05 -2.33
CA ALA A 110 16.91 0.64 -3.26
C ALA A 110 17.71 -0.34 -4.12
N GLU A 111 18.23 -1.43 -3.53
CA GLU A 111 18.91 -2.49 -4.26
C GLU A 111 18.01 -3.27 -5.25
N LEU A 112 16.71 -3.31 -5.01
CA LEU A 112 15.71 -3.86 -5.94
C LEU A 112 15.28 -2.85 -7.01
N GLY A 113 15.73 -1.60 -6.93
CA GLY A 113 15.36 -0.51 -7.84
C GLY A 113 14.06 0.20 -7.46
N ALA A 114 13.58 0.02 -6.23
CA ALA A 114 12.40 0.72 -5.74
C ALA A 114 12.70 2.21 -5.50
N HIS A 115 11.64 3.02 -5.64
CA HIS A 115 11.67 4.45 -5.37
C HIS A 115 10.82 4.83 -4.16
N ILE A 116 9.98 3.92 -3.68
CA ILE A 116 9.04 4.13 -2.58
C ILE A 116 9.23 3.04 -1.53
N LEU A 117 9.30 3.44 -0.25
CA LEU A 117 8.94 2.59 0.87
C LEU A 117 7.58 3.06 1.41
N ASN A 118 6.57 2.20 1.28
CA ASN A 118 5.24 2.45 1.83
C ASN A 118 5.18 1.95 3.27
N VAL A 119 4.88 2.83 4.20
CA VAL A 119 4.80 2.55 5.64
C VAL A 119 3.52 3.15 6.22
N GLY A 120 3.23 2.84 7.47
CA GLY A 120 2.07 3.41 8.17
C GLY A 120 2.17 3.16 9.67
N PHE A 121 1.06 3.41 10.36
CA PHE A 121 0.95 3.28 11.81
C PHE A 121 0.10 2.07 12.21
N MET A 122 -0.19 1.19 11.25
CA MET A 122 -0.93 -0.05 11.51
C MET A 122 -0.19 -0.90 12.54
N GLN A 123 -0.96 -1.47 13.48
CA GLN A 123 -0.47 -2.40 14.50
C GLN A 123 -1.02 -3.80 14.22
N ASP A 124 -0.54 -4.80 14.95
CA ASP A 124 -1.05 -6.16 14.85
C ASP A 124 -2.56 -6.21 15.12
N LEU A 125 -3.24 -7.20 14.56
CA LEU A 125 -4.67 -7.35 14.76
C LEU A 125 -5.00 -7.60 16.23
N THR A 126 -6.08 -6.99 16.70
CA THR A 126 -6.64 -7.33 18.01
C THR A 126 -7.28 -8.74 17.99
N PRO A 127 -7.41 -9.43 19.12
CA PRO A 127 -8.10 -10.73 19.16
C PRO A 127 -9.55 -10.69 18.64
N ALA A 128 -10.19 -9.53 18.65
CA ALA A 128 -11.53 -9.34 18.08
C ALA A 128 -11.47 -9.27 16.55
N GLN A 129 -10.48 -8.57 16.01
CA GLN A 129 -10.23 -8.49 14.57
C GLN A 129 -9.84 -9.85 13.97
N GLU A 130 -9.01 -10.63 14.65
CA GLU A 130 -8.62 -11.99 14.20
C GLU A 130 -9.80 -12.96 14.10
N LYS A 131 -10.83 -12.78 14.92
CA LYS A 131 -12.03 -13.61 14.93
C LYS A 131 -13.09 -13.17 13.92
N ALA A 132 -13.02 -11.94 13.46
CA ALA A 132 -13.98 -11.40 12.51
C ALA A 132 -13.74 -11.98 11.11
N GLN A 133 -14.79 -12.22 10.33
CA GLN A 133 -14.67 -12.62 8.92
C GLN A 133 -13.84 -11.63 8.12
N TRP A 134 -14.08 -10.34 8.35
CA TRP A 134 -13.26 -9.24 7.87
C TRP A 134 -12.75 -8.49 9.10
N PHE A 135 -11.45 -8.38 9.25
CA PHE A 135 -10.85 -7.77 10.45
C PHE A 135 -11.36 -6.35 10.73
N TRP A 136 -11.72 -5.58 9.71
CA TRP A 136 -12.28 -4.23 9.87
C TRP A 136 -13.72 -4.17 10.40
N TYR A 137 -14.36 -5.32 10.68
CA TYR A 137 -15.66 -5.37 11.38
C TYR A 137 -15.51 -5.22 12.89
N ALA A 138 -14.29 -5.28 13.40
CA ALA A 138 -13.99 -5.07 14.80
C ALA A 138 -13.01 -3.91 14.98
N ASP A 139 -13.09 -3.24 16.13
CA ASP A 139 -12.20 -2.13 16.46
C ASP A 139 -10.74 -2.59 16.51
N GLY A 140 -9.88 -1.81 15.85
CA GLY A 140 -8.44 -1.95 15.88
C GLY A 140 -7.77 -1.16 17.00
N HIS A 141 -6.45 -1.15 16.98
CA HIS A 141 -5.65 -0.27 17.82
C HIS A 141 -5.81 1.18 17.36
N LYS A 142 -5.91 2.09 18.33
CA LYS A 142 -5.92 3.53 18.07
C LYS A 142 -4.59 4.14 18.45
N ASP A 143 -4.09 5.01 17.59
CA ASP A 143 -2.85 5.73 17.89
C ASP A 143 -3.06 6.74 19.03
N SER A 144 -2.04 6.86 19.87
CA SER A 144 -2.04 7.80 21.01
C SER A 144 -1.63 9.20 20.56
N VAL A 145 -2.42 10.20 20.93
CA VAL A 145 -2.13 11.61 20.63
C VAL A 145 -0.79 12.05 21.24
N GLU A 146 -0.44 11.51 22.40
CA GLU A 146 0.81 11.82 23.12
C GLU A 146 2.05 11.34 22.37
N LEU A 147 1.93 10.28 21.57
CA LEU A 147 3.05 9.74 20.79
C LEU A 147 3.17 10.37 19.39
N ARG A 148 2.25 11.25 19.00
CA ARG A 148 2.30 11.90 17.68
C ARG A 148 3.61 12.67 17.40
N PRO A 149 4.18 13.43 18.33
CA PRO A 149 5.48 14.09 18.12
C PRO A 149 6.60 13.09 17.84
N LEU A 150 6.65 11.97 18.57
CA LEU A 150 7.61 10.90 18.34
C LEU A 150 7.39 10.21 16.97
N ALA A 151 6.13 10.04 16.56
CA ALA A 151 5.79 9.50 15.26
C ALA A 151 6.35 10.39 14.13
N ILE A 152 6.21 11.70 14.23
CA ILE A 152 6.75 12.66 13.27
C ILE A 152 8.27 12.62 13.25
N GLU A 153 8.92 12.59 14.41
CA GLU A 153 10.38 12.49 14.53
C GLU A 153 10.92 11.26 13.82
N ARG A 154 10.34 10.08 14.10
CA ARG A 154 10.76 8.80 13.51
C ARG A 154 10.51 8.73 12.00
N ILE A 155 9.38 9.27 11.52
CA ILE A 155 9.13 9.34 10.08
C ILE A 155 10.13 10.29 9.39
N ARG A 156 10.50 11.42 10.01
CA ARG A 156 11.56 12.31 9.48
C ARG A 156 12.91 11.59 9.38
N GLU A 157 13.30 10.88 10.44
CA GLU A 157 14.55 10.07 10.45
C GLU A 157 14.59 9.08 9.29
N VAL A 158 13.50 8.33 9.10
CA VAL A 158 13.38 7.35 8.00
C VAL A 158 13.35 8.06 6.64
N ALA A 159 12.71 9.22 6.53
CA ALA A 159 12.65 10.02 5.31
C ALA A 159 14.00 10.65 4.93
N ASP A 160 14.80 11.07 5.90
CA ASP A 160 16.19 11.53 5.67
C ASP A 160 17.03 10.41 5.03
N HIS A 161 16.89 9.18 5.51
CA HIS A 161 17.56 8.02 4.93
C HIS A 161 17.02 7.68 3.53
N ALA A 162 15.69 7.74 3.35
CA ALA A 162 15.09 7.53 2.03
C ALA A 162 15.64 8.53 1.00
N ALA A 163 15.69 9.82 1.36
CA ALA A 163 16.22 10.87 0.49
C ALA A 163 17.69 10.64 0.10
N GLN A 164 18.53 10.14 1.02
CA GLN A 164 19.93 9.79 0.74
C GLN A 164 20.05 8.67 -0.32
N ASN A 165 19.07 7.77 -0.36
CA ASN A 165 18.98 6.69 -1.36
C ASN A 165 18.21 7.08 -2.62
N GLY A 166 17.77 8.34 -2.76
CA GLY A 166 16.92 8.80 -3.86
C GLY A 166 15.52 8.19 -3.85
N MET A 167 15.04 7.81 -2.67
CA MET A 167 13.72 7.22 -2.44
C MET A 167 12.82 8.19 -1.67
N GLU A 168 11.53 7.87 -1.64
CA GLU A 168 10.51 8.57 -0.87
C GLU A 168 9.78 7.60 0.07
N ILE A 169 9.17 8.15 1.11
CA ILE A 169 8.26 7.48 2.02
C ILE A 169 6.82 7.78 1.59
N ALA A 170 6.00 6.77 1.44
CA ALA A 170 4.57 6.91 1.29
C ALA A 170 3.88 6.49 2.60
N LEU A 171 3.09 7.37 3.16
CA LEU A 171 2.34 7.12 4.39
C LEU A 171 0.95 6.59 4.03
N GLU A 172 0.69 5.31 4.32
CA GLU A 172 -0.59 4.67 4.00
C GLU A 172 -1.70 5.14 4.94
N MET A 173 -2.77 5.66 4.35
CA MET A 173 -3.99 5.96 5.11
C MET A 173 -4.64 4.67 5.61
N TYR A 174 -4.91 4.65 6.91
CA TYR A 174 -5.48 3.49 7.58
C TYR A 174 -6.32 3.91 8.78
N GLU A 175 -7.43 3.21 8.98
CA GLU A 175 -8.38 3.49 10.06
C GLU A 175 -7.72 3.53 11.45
N ASP A 176 -8.19 4.44 12.28
CA ASP A 176 -7.83 4.58 13.70
C ASP A 176 -6.33 4.90 13.95
N THR A 177 -5.57 5.26 12.90
CA THR A 177 -4.19 5.73 12.99
C THR A 177 -4.10 7.26 12.87
N TYR A 178 -2.90 7.84 12.98
CA TYR A 178 -2.65 9.27 12.67
C TYR A 178 -3.01 9.66 11.22
N LEU A 179 -3.32 8.69 10.38
CA LEU A 179 -3.71 8.85 8.99
C LEU A 179 -5.15 8.35 8.75
N GLY A 180 -5.96 8.29 9.82
CA GLY A 180 -7.29 7.70 9.83
C GLY A 180 -8.39 8.57 9.24
N THR A 181 -8.09 9.83 8.93
CA THR A 181 -8.94 10.74 8.15
C THR A 181 -8.10 11.45 7.10
N ALA A 182 -8.75 12.04 6.10
CA ALA A 182 -8.04 12.80 5.07
C ALA A 182 -7.36 14.05 5.64
N GLU A 183 -8.02 14.73 6.56
CA GLU A 183 -7.52 15.91 7.26
C GLU A 183 -6.30 15.58 8.11
N ASP A 184 -6.36 14.49 8.88
CA ASP A 184 -5.26 14.06 9.75
C ASP A 184 -4.05 13.62 8.93
N ALA A 185 -4.26 12.91 7.81
CA ALA A 185 -3.19 12.50 6.91
C ALA A 185 -2.46 13.71 6.32
N VAL A 186 -3.19 14.71 5.84
CA VAL A 186 -2.61 15.96 5.32
C VAL A 186 -1.90 16.73 6.42
N ALA A 187 -2.50 16.83 7.62
CA ALA A 187 -1.88 17.49 8.75
C ALA A 187 -0.57 16.80 9.16
N PHE A 188 -0.56 15.46 9.17
CA PHE A 188 0.64 14.68 9.54
C PHE A 188 1.79 14.91 8.54
N VAL A 189 1.52 14.85 7.24
CA VAL A 189 2.56 15.09 6.21
C VAL A 189 3.08 16.52 6.27
N LYS A 190 2.21 17.51 6.49
CA LYS A 190 2.62 18.90 6.69
C LYS A 190 3.49 19.07 7.93
N ASP A 191 3.15 18.40 9.04
CA ASP A 191 3.94 18.46 10.25
C ASP A 191 5.27 17.71 10.14
N CYS A 192 5.35 16.67 9.27
CA CYS A 192 6.64 16.09 8.90
C CYS A 192 7.54 17.11 8.19
N ASP A 193 6.98 18.02 7.40
CA ASP A 193 7.71 19.07 6.66
C ASP A 193 8.99 18.54 5.98
N HIS A 194 8.82 17.43 5.21
CA HIS A 194 9.93 16.74 4.57
C HIS A 194 9.60 16.38 3.12
N ALA A 195 10.48 16.78 2.19
CA ALA A 195 10.21 16.63 0.75
C ALA A 195 10.07 15.17 0.27
N ALA A 196 10.68 14.21 0.98
CA ALA A 196 10.58 12.79 0.67
C ALA A 196 9.40 12.09 1.37
N VAL A 197 8.46 12.81 1.98
CA VAL A 197 7.27 12.24 2.63
C VAL A 197 6.03 12.59 1.81
N GLY A 198 5.31 11.58 1.37
CA GLY A 198 4.02 11.73 0.70
C GLY A 198 2.95 10.80 1.30
N ILE A 199 1.79 10.79 0.68
CA ILE A 199 0.63 9.99 1.10
C ILE A 199 0.41 8.85 0.10
N ASN A 200 0.14 7.66 0.63
CA ASN A 200 -0.57 6.61 -0.07
C ASN A 200 -2.07 6.78 0.27
N PRO A 201 -2.88 7.36 -0.64
CA PRO A 201 -4.28 7.70 -0.38
C PRO A 201 -5.18 6.46 -0.49
N ASP A 202 -4.91 5.46 0.35
CA ASP A 202 -5.72 4.25 0.40
C ASP A 202 -7.07 4.49 1.10
N ILE A 203 -7.93 5.26 0.42
CA ILE A 203 -9.30 5.54 0.87
C ILE A 203 -10.13 4.25 0.98
N GLY A 204 -9.72 3.18 0.28
CA GLY A 204 -10.32 1.86 0.43
C GLY A 204 -10.32 1.37 1.89
N ASN A 205 -9.28 1.68 2.67
CA ASN A 205 -9.21 1.34 4.09
C ASN A 205 -10.27 2.06 4.93
N LEU A 206 -10.74 3.22 4.49
CA LEU A 206 -11.72 4.00 5.23
C LEU A 206 -13.15 3.66 4.83
N ILE A 207 -13.43 3.52 3.52
CA ILE A 207 -14.80 3.28 3.05
C ILE A 207 -15.36 1.90 3.41
N ARG A 208 -14.51 0.95 3.81
CA ARG A 208 -14.93 -0.38 4.27
C ARG A 208 -15.51 -0.39 5.68
N LEU A 209 -15.33 0.69 6.44
CA LEU A 209 -15.71 0.76 7.85
C LEU A 209 -17.21 0.91 8.05
N HIS A 210 -17.74 0.26 9.07
CA HIS A 210 -19.17 0.29 9.42
C HIS A 210 -19.49 1.49 10.33
N ARG A 211 -19.15 2.68 9.87
CA ARG A 211 -19.41 3.96 10.54
C ARG A 211 -19.60 5.08 9.52
N PRO A 212 -20.17 6.24 9.91
CA PRO A 212 -20.26 7.40 9.02
C PRO A 212 -18.89 7.79 8.48
N MET A 213 -18.82 8.13 7.19
CA MET A 213 -17.62 8.55 6.50
C MET A 213 -17.93 9.75 5.60
N PRO A 214 -17.00 10.69 5.41
CA PRO A 214 -17.11 11.71 4.37
C PRO A 214 -17.27 11.10 2.98
N GLY A 215 -17.74 11.88 2.02
CA GLY A 215 -17.75 11.45 0.63
C GLY A 215 -16.34 11.15 0.10
N TYR A 216 -16.17 10.09 -0.66
CA TYR A 216 -14.83 9.75 -1.18
C TYR A 216 -14.23 10.88 -2.03
N GLN A 217 -15.04 11.66 -2.72
CA GLN A 217 -14.55 12.81 -3.51
C GLN A 217 -13.88 13.84 -2.60
N GLU A 218 -14.53 14.20 -1.48
CA GLU A 218 -14.01 15.15 -0.49
C GLU A 218 -12.69 14.67 0.10
N MET A 219 -12.59 13.39 0.45
CA MET A 219 -11.35 12.81 0.95
C MET A 219 -10.22 12.87 -0.09
N PHE A 220 -10.49 12.52 -1.34
CA PHE A 220 -9.49 12.58 -2.41
C PHE A 220 -9.08 14.01 -2.77
N ASP A 221 -9.99 14.98 -2.72
CA ASP A 221 -9.68 16.39 -2.96
C ASP A 221 -8.60 16.91 -2.00
N LEU A 222 -8.61 16.41 -0.75
CA LEU A 222 -7.62 16.79 0.26
C LEU A 222 -6.28 16.09 0.06
N VAL A 223 -6.25 14.78 -0.20
CA VAL A 223 -5.02 13.97 -0.11
C VAL A 223 -4.26 13.83 -1.42
N LEU A 224 -4.93 13.90 -2.59
CA LEU A 224 -4.27 13.72 -3.89
C LEU A 224 -3.11 14.68 -4.16
N PRO A 225 -3.12 15.95 -3.72
CA PRO A 225 -1.97 16.85 -3.87
C PRO A 225 -0.68 16.36 -3.19
N TYR A 226 -0.78 15.44 -2.24
CA TYR A 226 0.32 14.89 -1.46
C TYR A 226 0.64 13.44 -1.84
N ALA A 227 -0.08 12.84 -2.81
CA ALA A 227 0.06 11.45 -3.17
C ALA A 227 1.35 11.21 -3.96
N ASN A 228 2.17 10.24 -3.51
CA ASN A 228 3.37 9.78 -4.22
C ASN A 228 3.35 8.27 -4.54
N TYR A 229 2.50 7.50 -3.89
CA TYR A 229 2.23 6.08 -4.13
C TYR A 229 0.74 5.82 -3.92
N TRP A 230 0.17 4.73 -4.48
CA TRP A 230 -1.27 4.53 -4.32
C TRP A 230 -1.67 3.06 -4.32
N HIS A 231 -2.04 2.53 -3.16
CA HIS A 231 -2.79 1.29 -3.04
C HIS A 231 -4.23 1.55 -3.49
N ILE A 232 -4.63 0.87 -4.55
CA ILE A 232 -5.93 1.11 -5.17
C ILE A 232 -6.82 -0.12 -5.04
N LYS A 233 -7.89 0.03 -4.27
CA LYS A 233 -8.91 -0.99 -4.01
C LYS A 233 -10.28 -0.36 -3.83
N ASN A 234 -11.31 -1.13 -4.02
CA ASN A 234 -12.69 -0.64 -3.90
C ASN A 234 -13.55 -1.60 -3.09
N TYR A 235 -14.64 -1.07 -2.58
CA TYR A 235 -15.64 -1.81 -1.82
C TYR A 235 -17.03 -1.40 -2.30
N ILE A 236 -17.96 -2.35 -2.31
CA ILE A 236 -19.37 -2.01 -2.22
C ILE A 236 -19.57 -1.47 -0.80
N ARG A 237 -20.29 -0.37 -0.69
CA ARG A 237 -20.69 0.22 0.59
C ARG A 237 -22.16 0.62 0.51
N ASP A 238 -22.91 0.22 1.50
CA ASP A 238 -24.31 0.59 1.63
C ASP A 238 -24.61 0.94 3.09
N GLU A 239 -25.61 1.77 3.28
CA GLU A 239 -26.09 2.23 4.58
C GLU A 239 -27.61 2.20 4.59
N ASP A 240 -28.18 1.53 5.58
CA ASP A 240 -29.63 1.63 5.85
C ASP A 240 -29.90 2.79 6.83
N PRO A 241 -30.39 3.94 6.34
CA PRO A 241 -30.60 5.09 7.19
C PRO A 241 -31.71 4.88 8.21
N SER A 242 -32.55 3.87 8.05
CA SER A 242 -33.63 3.56 8.99
C SER A 242 -33.13 2.83 10.24
N THR A 243 -32.04 2.07 10.12
CA THR A 243 -31.45 1.29 11.21
C THR A 243 -30.06 1.75 11.61
N GLY A 244 -29.40 2.56 10.76
CA GLY A 244 -27.97 2.92 10.91
C GLY A 244 -27.03 1.75 10.66
N ALA A 245 -27.48 0.67 10.03
CA ALA A 245 -26.64 -0.47 9.69
C ALA A 245 -25.82 -0.19 8.45
N TYR A 246 -24.56 -0.64 8.46
CA TYR A 246 -23.65 -0.56 7.34
C TYR A 246 -23.35 -1.94 6.77
N PHE A 247 -23.16 -1.99 5.48
CA PHE A 247 -22.64 -3.14 4.77
C PHE A 247 -21.45 -2.70 3.93
N SER A 248 -20.40 -3.51 3.93
CA SER A 248 -19.26 -3.34 3.02
C SER A 248 -18.71 -4.68 2.59
N ALA A 249 -18.30 -4.79 1.33
CA ALA A 249 -17.63 -5.95 0.80
C ALA A 249 -16.58 -5.53 -0.25
N PRO A 250 -15.45 -6.24 -0.37
CA PRO A 250 -14.48 -6.00 -1.44
C PRO A 250 -15.13 -6.07 -2.82
N ALA A 251 -14.76 -5.17 -3.70
CA ALA A 251 -15.28 -5.09 -5.06
C ALA A 251 -14.18 -4.75 -6.06
N PRO A 252 -14.31 -5.17 -7.34
CA PRO A 252 -13.49 -4.65 -8.41
C PRO A 252 -13.59 -3.12 -8.51
N LEU A 253 -12.56 -2.46 -9.02
CA LEU A 253 -12.53 -0.98 -9.14
C LEU A 253 -13.72 -0.42 -9.91
N GLU A 254 -14.21 -1.16 -10.92
CA GLU A 254 -15.31 -0.75 -11.80
C GLU A 254 -16.67 -0.69 -11.09
N THR A 255 -16.88 -1.47 -10.04
CA THR A 255 -18.21 -1.74 -9.47
C THR A 255 -18.36 -1.31 -8.01
N GLY A 256 -17.30 -0.84 -7.37
CA GLY A 256 -17.36 -0.37 -5.97
C GLY A 256 -17.91 1.05 -5.83
N TRP A 257 -17.92 1.54 -4.61
CA TRP A 257 -18.45 2.85 -4.25
C TRP A 257 -17.67 4.02 -4.83
N ILE A 258 -16.33 3.90 -4.94
CA ILE A 258 -15.46 4.93 -5.51
C ILE A 258 -15.52 4.85 -7.03
N ASN A 259 -15.83 5.99 -7.69
CA ASN A 259 -15.66 6.13 -9.14
C ASN A 259 -14.19 6.39 -9.48
N TYR A 260 -13.39 5.35 -9.56
CA TYR A 260 -11.95 5.46 -9.84
C TYR A 260 -11.62 6.08 -11.20
N ARG A 261 -12.48 5.98 -12.21
CA ARG A 261 -12.27 6.69 -13.48
C ARG A 261 -12.17 8.20 -13.26
N SER A 262 -13.08 8.76 -12.46
CA SER A 262 -13.06 10.19 -12.12
C SER A 262 -11.83 10.56 -11.28
N ILE A 263 -11.55 9.77 -10.26
CA ILE A 263 -10.47 10.07 -9.29
C ILE A 263 -9.08 9.93 -9.92
N ILE A 264 -8.83 8.88 -10.72
CA ILE A 264 -7.56 8.75 -11.45
C ILE A 264 -7.35 9.94 -12.40
N ARG A 265 -8.39 10.35 -13.13
CA ARG A 265 -8.29 11.54 -14.01
C ARG A 265 -8.01 12.82 -13.23
N GLN A 266 -8.56 12.96 -12.05
CA GLN A 266 -8.27 14.09 -11.16
C GLN A 266 -6.80 14.06 -10.69
N ALA A 267 -6.30 12.91 -10.21
CA ALA A 267 -4.92 12.73 -9.80
C ALA A 267 -3.94 13.10 -10.94
N LEU A 268 -4.22 12.64 -12.16
CA LEU A 268 -3.40 12.99 -13.34
C LEU A 268 -3.36 14.50 -13.62
N ARG A 269 -4.49 15.20 -13.46
CA ARG A 269 -4.53 16.69 -13.61
C ARG A 269 -3.74 17.40 -12.52
N LEU A 270 -3.69 16.83 -11.31
CA LEU A 270 -2.89 17.34 -10.20
C LEU A 270 -1.40 16.98 -10.32
N GLY A 271 -1.01 16.27 -11.38
CA GLY A 271 0.38 15.93 -11.64
C GLY A 271 0.85 14.62 -11.02
N TYR A 272 -0.06 13.75 -10.51
CA TYR A 272 0.33 12.44 -10.01
C TYR A 272 1.10 11.65 -11.08
N ARG A 273 2.26 11.12 -10.69
CA ARG A 273 3.15 10.31 -11.54
C ARG A 273 3.66 9.05 -10.82
N GLY A 274 3.06 8.75 -9.67
CA GLY A 274 3.39 7.58 -8.85
C GLY A 274 2.86 6.27 -9.41
N VAL A 275 3.11 5.22 -8.67
CA VAL A 275 2.70 3.83 -8.96
C VAL A 275 1.25 3.61 -8.55
N PHE A 276 0.50 2.87 -9.36
CA PHE A 276 -0.75 2.26 -8.90
C PHE A 276 -0.47 0.83 -8.46
N GLN A 277 -0.71 0.52 -7.20
CA GLN A 277 -0.63 -0.84 -6.70
C GLN A 277 -2.04 -1.41 -6.56
N THR A 278 -2.33 -2.47 -7.30
CA THR A 278 -3.62 -3.14 -7.18
C THR A 278 -3.66 -4.02 -5.93
N GLU A 279 -4.70 -3.83 -5.16
CA GLU A 279 -4.99 -4.61 -3.96
C GLU A 279 -6.44 -5.09 -3.98
N HIS A 280 -6.67 -6.33 -3.52
CA HIS A 280 -8.01 -6.86 -3.33
C HIS A 280 -8.02 -7.88 -2.19
N TYR A 281 -9.15 -7.98 -1.51
CA TYR A 281 -9.37 -8.94 -0.43
C TYR A 281 -10.42 -9.99 -0.81
N GLY A 282 -10.16 -11.23 -0.42
CA GLY A 282 -11.09 -12.35 -0.60
C GLY A 282 -11.19 -12.89 -2.02
N GLY A 283 -11.77 -14.05 -2.15
CA GLY A 283 -11.97 -14.73 -3.41
C GLY A 283 -10.67 -14.95 -4.19
N ASP A 284 -10.75 -14.82 -5.52
CA ASP A 284 -9.59 -14.78 -6.41
C ASP A 284 -9.01 -13.34 -6.42
N TRP A 285 -8.33 -12.96 -5.33
CA TRP A 285 -7.73 -11.64 -5.18
C TRP A 285 -6.77 -11.28 -6.33
N LEU A 286 -6.05 -12.28 -6.85
CA LEU A 286 -5.07 -12.08 -7.90
C LEU A 286 -5.74 -11.83 -9.26
N GLY A 287 -6.76 -12.62 -9.62
CA GLY A 287 -7.55 -12.41 -10.83
C GLY A 287 -8.32 -11.10 -10.84
N VAL A 288 -8.90 -10.72 -9.70
CA VAL A 288 -9.53 -9.40 -9.54
C VAL A 288 -8.49 -8.28 -9.64
N GLY A 289 -7.33 -8.44 -9.01
CA GLY A 289 -6.20 -7.50 -9.12
C GLY A 289 -5.79 -7.27 -10.59
N ALA A 290 -5.68 -8.34 -11.37
CA ALA A 290 -5.36 -8.25 -12.79
C ALA A 290 -6.47 -7.53 -13.60
N THR A 291 -7.74 -7.75 -13.26
CA THR A 291 -8.87 -7.02 -13.85
C THR A 291 -8.77 -5.52 -13.49
N ASN A 292 -8.47 -5.20 -12.25
CA ASN A 292 -8.24 -3.84 -11.79
C ASN A 292 -7.08 -3.16 -12.54
N ALA A 293 -5.98 -3.87 -12.77
CA ALA A 293 -4.85 -3.35 -13.55
C ALA A 293 -5.24 -3.02 -15.01
N LYS A 294 -6.04 -3.87 -15.64
CA LYS A 294 -6.60 -3.62 -16.98
C LYS A 294 -7.53 -2.41 -16.98
N TYR A 295 -8.36 -2.26 -15.96
CA TYR A 295 -9.23 -1.10 -15.79
C TYR A 295 -8.42 0.19 -15.65
N ILE A 296 -7.43 0.25 -14.75
CA ILE A 296 -6.52 1.39 -14.59
C ILE A 296 -5.87 1.72 -15.95
N ARG A 297 -5.36 0.71 -16.66
CA ARG A 297 -4.75 0.87 -17.97
C ARG A 297 -5.72 1.51 -18.98
N SER A 298 -7.00 1.12 -18.96
CA SER A 298 -8.03 1.70 -19.81
C SER A 298 -8.26 3.18 -19.49
N VAL A 299 -8.31 3.53 -18.20
CA VAL A 299 -8.48 4.93 -17.75
C VAL A 299 -7.28 5.79 -18.15
N LEU A 300 -6.07 5.26 -18.05
CA LEU A 300 -4.85 5.94 -18.46
C LEU A 300 -4.87 6.23 -19.98
N ARG A 301 -5.28 5.26 -20.81
CA ARG A 301 -5.41 5.44 -22.27
C ARG A 301 -6.41 6.53 -22.62
N ASP A 302 -7.57 6.55 -21.98
CA ASP A 302 -8.60 7.58 -22.17
C ASP A 302 -8.15 8.96 -21.65
N SER A 303 -7.08 9.02 -20.89
CA SER A 303 -6.62 10.22 -20.18
C SER A 303 -5.23 10.71 -20.63
N GLN A 304 -4.69 10.19 -21.73
CA GLN A 304 -3.31 10.49 -22.17
C GLN A 304 -3.00 11.99 -22.25
N LYS A 305 -3.96 12.82 -22.70
CA LYS A 305 -3.84 14.28 -22.76
C LYS A 305 -3.59 14.97 -21.40
N LEU A 306 -3.80 14.26 -20.29
CA LEU A 306 -3.64 14.83 -18.95
C LEU A 306 -2.20 14.69 -18.40
N PHE A 307 -1.35 13.90 -19.07
CA PHE A 307 -0.01 13.61 -18.56
C PHE A 307 1.08 13.50 -19.66
N MET A 308 0.72 13.66 -20.92
CA MET A 308 1.68 13.61 -22.05
C MET A 308 2.05 15.00 -22.59
N GLU A 309 1.44 16.06 -22.07
CA GLU A 309 1.82 17.44 -22.31
C GLU A 309 2.83 17.89 -21.25
#